data_0ca30c261fb70236f82d991874e1617d
#
_entry.id   0ca30c261fb70236f82d991874e1617d
#
_cell.length_a   1.000
_cell.length_b   1.000
_cell.length_c   1.000
_cell.angle_alpha   90.00
_cell.angle_beta   90.00
_cell.angle_gamma   90.00
#
_symmetry.space_group_name_H-M   'P 1'
#
loop_
_entity.id
_entity.type
_entity.pdbx_description
1 polymer ?
#
loop_
_entity_poly.entity_id
_entity_poly.type
_entity_poly.pdbx_seq_one_letter_code
_entity_poly.pdbx_strand_id
1 'polypeptide(L)'
;MIYFLHGDNDYLISRRVKELRQAFAREHSPDAITTIDGTEVAPADLTSQLTALSLFDPYRLVIVSAVTAQAGNWTMLETNLAHIPEQTTVILTDIKALSKVHNLTITRTMKELRRLGATIEKFDLAKSSYQLRPWLEAELKYHRLSVERGVTDKLLELTAGEENQQARLELELDKLALLGDELTVQLVEQYVQPSPQTNAFAILEAGLAGDQAKVAQLLDRLIMAGEDSNRFLGLLASQALALAGVLTGAKVKLSPYQLNQTRQLAERLGDRQLSRRLGKVVEKLAQLDGKMKQSAPDEAWLYIRSTLSNI
;
A
#
# COMPACT_ATOMS: atom_id res chain seq x y z
N MET A 1 24.88 -13.92 11.82
CA MET A 1 24.39 -12.54 11.60
C MET A 1 22.88 -12.49 11.86
N ILE A 2 22.33 -11.40 12.46
CA ILE A 2 20.89 -11.31 12.78
C ILE A 2 20.30 -10.07 12.14
N TYR A 3 19.19 -10.25 11.43
CA TYR A 3 18.34 -9.19 10.89
C TYR A 3 16.99 -9.20 11.59
N PHE A 4 16.47 -8.02 11.93
CA PHE A 4 15.10 -7.86 12.38
C PHE A 4 14.39 -6.80 11.53
N LEU A 5 13.45 -7.26 10.71
CA LEU A 5 12.71 -6.45 9.75
C LEU A 5 11.28 -6.29 10.26
N HIS A 6 10.84 -5.07 10.53
CA HIS A 6 9.52 -4.85 11.11
C HIS A 6 8.84 -3.58 10.59
N GLY A 7 7.52 -3.51 10.71
CA GLY A 7 6.74 -2.34 10.30
C GLY A 7 5.38 -2.72 9.75
N ASP A 8 4.63 -1.74 9.26
CA ASP A 8 3.30 -1.97 8.68
C ASP A 8 3.32 -2.08 7.14
N ASN A 9 4.51 -2.11 6.50
CA ASN A 9 4.67 -2.33 5.07
C ASN A 9 5.19 -3.75 4.80
N ASP A 10 4.25 -4.69 4.67
CA ASP A 10 4.50 -6.11 4.39
C ASP A 10 5.25 -6.34 3.06
N TYR A 11 4.95 -5.53 2.06
CA TYR A 11 5.59 -5.63 0.75
C TYR A 11 7.11 -5.34 0.83
N LEU A 12 7.51 -4.23 1.46
CA LEU A 12 8.92 -3.86 1.59
C LEU A 12 9.68 -4.85 2.49
N ILE A 13 9.04 -5.37 3.55
CA ILE A 13 9.60 -6.43 4.37
C ILE A 13 9.86 -7.67 3.52
N SER A 14 8.87 -8.13 2.76
CA SER A 14 8.98 -9.31 1.88
C SER A 14 10.04 -9.13 0.81
N ARG A 15 10.14 -7.94 0.19
CA ARG A 15 11.21 -7.59 -0.76
C ARG A 15 12.58 -7.71 -0.10
N ARG A 16 12.75 -7.16 1.08
CA ARG A 16 14.01 -7.20 1.81
C ARG A 16 14.42 -8.61 2.20
N VAL A 17 13.46 -9.43 2.63
CA VAL A 17 13.68 -10.88 2.88
C VAL A 17 14.16 -11.58 1.61
N LYS A 18 13.50 -11.32 0.47
CA LYS A 18 13.87 -11.89 -0.83
C LYS A 18 15.30 -11.51 -1.24
N GLU A 19 15.69 -10.24 -1.07
CA GLU A 19 17.05 -9.77 -1.35
C GLU A 19 18.09 -10.50 -0.49
N LEU A 20 17.87 -10.58 0.83
CA LEU A 20 18.76 -11.26 1.76
C LEU A 20 18.85 -12.76 1.48
N ARG A 21 17.72 -13.40 1.17
CA ARG A 21 17.66 -14.81 0.76
C ARG A 21 18.44 -15.06 -0.53
N GLN A 22 18.28 -14.18 -1.53
CA GLN A 22 19.02 -14.29 -2.79
C GLN A 22 20.53 -14.07 -2.60
N ALA A 23 20.91 -13.11 -1.76
CA ALA A 23 22.31 -12.88 -1.42
C ALA A 23 22.93 -14.13 -0.79
N PHE A 24 22.24 -14.74 0.18
CA PHE A 24 22.67 -15.98 0.81
C PHE A 24 22.78 -17.15 -0.20
N ALA A 25 21.77 -17.34 -1.05
CA ALA A 25 21.71 -18.42 -2.03
C ALA A 25 22.77 -18.32 -3.15
N ARG A 26 23.43 -17.16 -3.33
CA ARG A 26 24.56 -17.01 -4.26
C ARG A 26 25.86 -17.64 -3.75
N GLU A 27 26.01 -17.72 -2.43
CA GLU A 27 27.23 -18.17 -1.76
C GLU A 27 27.08 -19.55 -1.10
N HIS A 28 25.82 -19.96 -0.85
CA HIS A 28 25.47 -21.15 -0.08
C HIS A 28 24.37 -21.98 -0.75
N SER A 29 24.22 -23.23 -0.34
CA SER A 29 23.17 -24.11 -0.84
C SER A 29 21.77 -23.59 -0.52
N PRO A 30 20.81 -23.67 -1.46
CA PRO A 30 19.39 -23.41 -1.19
C PRO A 30 18.81 -24.30 -0.08
N ASP A 31 19.35 -25.53 0.10
CA ASP A 31 18.92 -26.48 1.14
C ASP A 31 19.33 -26.02 2.55
N ALA A 32 20.26 -25.07 2.65
CA ALA A 32 20.65 -24.45 3.92
C ALA A 32 19.66 -23.34 4.38
N ILE A 33 18.58 -23.11 3.63
CA ILE A 33 17.57 -22.10 3.94
C ILE A 33 16.34 -22.76 4.57
N THR A 34 16.01 -22.36 5.79
CA THR A 34 14.81 -22.79 6.53
C THR A 34 13.87 -21.61 6.72
N THR A 35 12.58 -21.79 6.43
CA THR A 35 11.54 -20.78 6.70
C THR A 35 10.57 -21.33 7.75
N ILE A 36 10.28 -20.53 8.78
CA ILE A 36 9.45 -20.87 9.93
C ILE A 36 8.34 -19.83 10.05
N ASP A 37 7.12 -20.30 10.20
CA ASP A 37 5.97 -19.42 10.56
C ASP A 37 5.87 -19.31 12.07
N GLY A 38 6.10 -18.11 12.61
CA GLY A 38 6.01 -17.84 14.03
C GLY A 38 4.59 -17.93 14.60
N THR A 39 3.56 -18.02 13.74
CA THR A 39 2.17 -18.27 14.19
C THR A 39 1.93 -19.73 14.55
N GLU A 40 2.66 -20.66 13.94
CA GLU A 40 2.43 -22.09 14.05
C GLU A 40 3.48 -22.79 14.93
N VAL A 41 4.73 -22.26 14.99
CA VAL A 41 5.84 -22.89 15.70
C VAL A 41 5.71 -22.70 17.21
N ALA A 42 5.88 -23.78 17.99
CA ALA A 42 6.01 -23.68 19.43
C ALA A 42 7.33 -22.99 19.82
N PRO A 43 7.36 -22.18 20.91
CA PRO A 43 8.57 -21.45 21.32
C PRO A 43 9.81 -22.33 21.54
N ALA A 44 9.64 -23.54 22.11
CA ALA A 44 10.72 -24.49 22.31
C ALA A 44 11.29 -25.01 20.99
N ASP A 45 10.42 -25.28 20.00
CA ASP A 45 10.84 -25.75 18.67
C ASP A 45 11.54 -24.64 17.91
N LEU A 46 11.07 -23.39 18.04
CA LEU A 46 11.74 -22.22 17.47
C LEU A 46 13.19 -22.12 17.98
N THR A 47 13.41 -22.29 19.27
CA THR A 47 14.77 -22.28 19.85
C THR A 47 15.63 -23.39 19.24
N SER A 48 15.10 -24.61 19.19
CA SER A 48 15.80 -25.75 18.60
C SER A 48 16.19 -25.50 17.14
N GLN A 49 15.28 -24.91 16.37
CA GLN A 49 15.53 -24.55 14.96
C GLN A 49 16.61 -23.47 14.82
N LEU A 50 16.65 -22.47 15.70
CA LEU A 50 17.61 -21.37 15.65
C LEU A 50 19.03 -21.82 16.09
N THR A 51 19.13 -22.75 17.04
CA THR A 51 20.41 -23.22 17.61
C THR A 51 20.95 -24.48 16.97
N ALA A 52 20.16 -25.19 16.15
CA ALA A 52 20.59 -26.39 15.45
C ALA A 52 21.76 -26.09 14.51
N LEU A 53 22.71 -27.03 14.41
CA LEU A 53 23.79 -27.03 13.44
C LEU A 53 23.36 -27.79 12.18
N SER A 54 23.81 -27.34 11.01
CA SER A 54 23.62 -28.08 9.76
C SER A 54 24.65 -29.21 9.67
N LEU A 55 24.22 -30.36 9.15
CA LEU A 55 25.10 -31.50 8.91
C LEU A 55 25.77 -31.43 7.51
N PHE A 56 25.20 -30.69 6.59
CA PHE A 56 25.59 -30.71 5.17
C PHE A 56 26.23 -29.39 4.69
N ASP A 57 25.85 -28.27 5.28
CA ASP A 57 26.39 -26.95 4.97
C ASP A 57 26.78 -26.27 6.29
N PRO A 58 27.99 -25.75 6.43
CA PRO A 58 28.40 -25.05 7.65
C PRO A 58 27.59 -23.76 7.88
N TYR A 59 27.02 -23.18 6.84
CA TYR A 59 26.23 -21.98 6.93
C TYR A 59 24.73 -22.27 6.81
N ARG A 60 23.91 -21.54 7.57
CA ARG A 60 22.46 -21.65 7.53
C ARG A 60 21.81 -20.28 7.47
N LEU A 61 20.69 -20.22 6.75
CA LEU A 61 19.76 -19.09 6.81
C LEU A 61 18.43 -19.57 7.41
N VAL A 62 18.04 -18.98 8.53
CA VAL A 62 16.74 -19.23 9.17
C VAL A 62 15.89 -17.97 9.09
N ILE A 63 14.75 -18.06 8.42
CA ILE A 63 13.80 -16.96 8.25
C ILE A 63 12.58 -17.27 9.13
N VAL A 64 12.28 -16.38 10.07
CA VAL A 64 11.13 -16.53 10.97
C VAL A 64 10.16 -15.38 10.71
N SER A 65 8.96 -15.70 10.18
CA SER A 65 7.90 -14.73 9.96
C SER A 65 7.01 -14.59 11.20
N ALA A 66 6.31 -13.45 11.33
CA ALA A 66 5.34 -13.16 12.38
C ALA A 66 5.85 -13.53 13.79
N VAL A 67 7.09 -13.17 14.09
CA VAL A 67 7.79 -13.57 15.31
C VAL A 67 7.10 -13.14 16.61
N THR A 68 6.27 -12.07 16.53
CA THR A 68 5.50 -11.58 17.69
C THR A 68 4.11 -12.20 17.83
N ALA A 69 3.71 -13.09 16.93
CA ALA A 69 2.37 -13.68 16.93
C ALA A 69 2.10 -14.47 18.23
N GLN A 70 3.15 -15.13 18.74
CA GLN A 70 3.09 -15.82 20.04
C GLN A 70 3.98 -15.11 21.06
N ALA A 71 3.44 -14.76 22.21
CA ALA A 71 4.19 -14.09 23.29
C ALA A 71 5.40 -14.91 23.78
N GLY A 72 5.29 -16.24 23.74
CA GLY A 72 6.38 -17.15 24.08
C GLY A 72 7.61 -17.03 23.16
N ASN A 73 7.42 -16.75 21.89
CA ASN A 73 8.51 -16.59 20.91
C ASN A 73 9.44 -15.44 21.31
N TRP A 74 8.88 -14.30 21.73
CA TRP A 74 9.69 -13.17 22.20
C TRP A 74 10.50 -13.50 23.46
N THR A 75 9.90 -14.19 24.42
CA THR A 75 10.60 -14.59 25.64
C THR A 75 11.73 -15.57 25.32
N MET A 76 11.50 -16.52 24.43
CA MET A 76 12.51 -17.47 24.00
C MET A 76 13.64 -16.80 23.22
N LEU A 77 13.33 -15.82 22.37
CA LEU A 77 14.36 -15.03 21.69
C LEU A 77 15.21 -14.25 22.70
N GLU A 78 14.62 -13.55 23.67
CA GLU A 78 15.36 -12.82 24.69
C GLU A 78 16.45 -13.66 25.36
N THR A 79 16.15 -14.93 25.66
CA THR A 79 17.04 -15.83 26.38
C THR A 79 18.03 -16.57 25.46
N ASN A 80 17.71 -16.80 24.19
CA ASN A 80 18.48 -17.71 23.32
C ASN A 80 19.19 -17.04 22.14
N LEU A 81 18.94 -15.75 21.88
CA LEU A 81 19.63 -15.04 20.78
C LEU A 81 21.18 -15.15 20.84
N ALA A 82 21.74 -15.13 22.06
CA ALA A 82 23.18 -15.23 22.26
C ALA A 82 23.75 -16.63 21.96
N HIS A 83 22.91 -17.66 21.87
CA HIS A 83 23.31 -19.04 21.61
C HIS A 83 23.19 -19.43 20.12
N ILE A 84 22.79 -18.51 19.26
CA ILE A 84 22.73 -18.74 17.81
C ILE A 84 24.17 -18.90 17.29
N PRO A 85 24.48 -20.01 16.57
CA PRO A 85 25.81 -20.21 16.02
C PRO A 85 26.24 -19.08 15.08
N GLU A 86 27.52 -18.74 15.08
CA GLU A 86 28.09 -17.66 14.23
C GLU A 86 27.83 -17.88 12.74
N GLN A 87 27.79 -19.14 12.31
CA GLN A 87 27.52 -19.56 10.93
C GLN A 87 26.04 -19.46 10.55
N THR A 88 25.15 -19.18 11.52
CA THR A 88 23.72 -19.04 11.26
C THR A 88 23.36 -17.57 11.04
N THR A 89 22.81 -17.29 9.86
CA THR A 89 22.12 -16.01 9.60
C THR A 89 20.65 -16.17 9.94
N VAL A 90 20.12 -15.25 10.73
CA VAL A 90 18.71 -15.24 11.14
C VAL A 90 18.03 -14.00 10.64
N ILE A 91 16.90 -14.16 9.98
CA ILE A 91 16.00 -13.05 9.58
C ILE A 91 14.70 -13.22 10.38
N LEU A 92 14.46 -12.30 11.29
CA LEU A 92 13.22 -12.20 12.04
C LEU A 92 12.33 -11.14 11.37
N THR A 93 11.06 -11.45 11.11
CA THR A 93 10.13 -10.47 10.54
C THR A 93 8.87 -10.31 11.37
N ASP A 94 8.32 -9.09 11.38
CA ASP A 94 7.00 -8.81 11.93
C ASP A 94 6.31 -7.66 11.19
N ILE A 95 5.06 -7.89 10.78
CA ILE A 95 4.25 -6.92 10.02
C ILE A 95 3.57 -5.90 10.97
N LYS A 96 3.81 -5.98 12.27
CA LYS A 96 3.22 -5.04 13.24
C LYS A 96 4.18 -3.90 13.53
N ALA A 97 3.64 -2.68 13.59
CA ALA A 97 4.38 -1.53 14.09
C ALA A 97 4.63 -1.70 15.60
N LEU A 98 5.79 -2.27 15.96
CA LEU A 98 6.18 -2.53 17.34
C LEU A 98 6.25 -1.25 18.20
N SER A 99 6.35 -0.08 17.59
CA SER A 99 6.32 1.22 18.29
C SER A 99 5.04 1.50 19.09
N LYS A 100 3.98 0.74 18.83
CA LYS A 100 2.68 0.87 19.54
C LYS A 100 2.46 -0.19 20.61
N VAL A 101 3.37 -1.14 20.76
CA VAL A 101 3.24 -2.23 21.73
C VAL A 101 4.10 -1.93 22.96
N HIS A 102 3.48 -1.42 24.01
CA HIS A 102 4.13 -1.26 25.31
C HIS A 102 4.23 -2.63 26.01
N ASN A 103 5.21 -3.44 25.58
CA ASN A 103 5.51 -4.72 26.19
C ASN A 103 6.97 -4.74 26.65
N LEU A 104 7.20 -5.01 27.94
CA LEU A 104 8.54 -5.05 28.53
C LEU A 104 9.43 -6.11 27.88
N THR A 105 8.87 -7.26 27.52
CA THR A 105 9.61 -8.34 26.82
C THR A 105 10.11 -7.88 25.47
N ILE A 106 9.26 -7.21 24.66
CA ILE A 106 9.65 -6.65 23.38
C ILE A 106 10.80 -5.66 23.54
N THR A 107 10.70 -4.77 24.54
CA THR A 107 11.74 -3.78 24.82
C THR A 107 13.07 -4.44 25.19
N ARG A 108 13.05 -5.50 25.98
CA ARG A 108 14.25 -6.27 26.38
C ARG A 108 14.86 -7.00 25.20
N THR A 109 14.05 -7.71 24.42
CA THR A 109 14.52 -8.42 23.21
C THR A 109 15.11 -7.46 22.18
N MET A 110 14.50 -6.29 21.98
CA MET A 110 15.07 -5.25 21.11
C MET A 110 16.41 -4.71 21.63
N LYS A 111 16.59 -4.58 22.93
CA LYS A 111 17.86 -4.20 23.53
C LYS A 111 18.92 -5.28 23.32
N GLU A 112 18.54 -6.55 23.48
CA GLU A 112 19.43 -7.69 23.26
C GLU A 112 19.84 -7.84 21.79
N LEU A 113 18.92 -7.70 20.85
CA LEU A 113 19.22 -7.65 19.42
C LEU A 113 20.28 -6.60 19.08
N ARG A 114 20.12 -5.37 19.62
CA ARG A 114 21.12 -4.30 19.43
C ARG A 114 22.47 -4.66 20.06
N ARG A 115 22.47 -5.26 21.26
CA ARG A 115 23.69 -5.68 21.96
C ARG A 115 24.47 -6.72 21.14
N LEU A 116 23.77 -7.61 20.47
CA LEU A 116 24.34 -8.65 19.59
C LEU A 116 24.70 -8.13 18.19
N GLY A 117 24.57 -6.83 17.93
CA GLY A 117 24.91 -6.24 16.64
C GLY A 117 23.90 -6.58 15.52
N ALA A 118 22.66 -6.91 15.87
CA ALA A 118 21.62 -7.17 14.87
C ALA A 118 21.31 -5.92 14.04
N THR A 119 21.12 -6.13 12.73
CA THR A 119 20.62 -5.10 11.82
C THR A 119 19.10 -5.00 11.97
N ILE A 120 18.62 -3.86 12.48
CA ILE A 120 17.20 -3.61 12.69
C ILE A 120 16.71 -2.61 11.66
N GLU A 121 15.84 -3.04 10.78
CA GLU A 121 15.27 -2.22 9.70
C GLU A 121 13.76 -2.05 9.91
N LYS A 122 13.28 -0.82 9.81
CA LYS A 122 11.87 -0.48 9.97
C LYS A 122 11.25 -0.10 8.63
N PHE A 123 10.14 -0.72 8.29
CA PHE A 123 9.39 -0.53 7.04
C PHE A 123 7.97 -0.08 7.35
N ASP A 124 7.77 1.21 7.45
CA ASP A 124 6.43 1.78 7.64
C ASP A 124 5.80 2.16 6.30
N LEU A 125 4.48 2.06 6.23
CA LEU A 125 3.71 2.60 5.10
C LEU A 125 3.88 4.12 5.03
N ALA A 126 4.23 4.61 3.86
CA ALA A 126 4.25 6.04 3.60
C ALA A 126 2.80 6.56 3.49
N LYS A 127 2.38 7.38 4.45
CA LYS A 127 0.99 7.85 4.59
C LYS A 127 0.74 9.23 3.97
N SER A 128 1.77 9.83 3.39
CA SER A 128 1.67 11.16 2.80
C SER A 128 2.50 11.28 1.54
N SER A 129 2.10 12.15 0.62
CA SER A 129 2.87 12.45 -0.60
C SER A 129 4.28 12.97 -0.28
N TYR A 130 4.47 13.60 0.88
CA TYR A 130 5.77 14.05 1.36
C TYR A 130 6.72 12.87 1.63
N GLN A 131 6.21 11.75 2.14
CA GLN A 131 6.99 10.53 2.36
C GLN A 131 7.13 9.69 1.09
N LEU A 132 6.08 9.63 0.27
CA LEU A 132 6.03 8.83 -0.96
C LEU A 132 6.94 9.37 -2.06
N ARG A 133 7.01 10.69 -2.23
CA ARG A 133 7.80 11.28 -3.32
C ARG A 133 9.29 10.95 -3.23
N PRO A 134 10.00 11.21 -2.12
CA PRO A 134 11.42 10.87 -2.02
C PRO A 134 11.67 9.37 -2.16
N TRP A 135 10.76 8.55 -1.63
CA TRP A 135 10.83 7.10 -1.79
C TRP A 135 10.70 6.71 -3.27
N LEU A 136 9.69 7.22 -3.98
CA LEU A 136 9.48 6.93 -5.41
C LEU A 136 10.66 7.39 -6.27
N GLU A 137 11.24 8.56 -5.99
CA GLU A 137 12.44 9.06 -6.68
C GLU A 137 13.66 8.16 -6.44
N ALA A 138 13.79 7.55 -5.25
CA ALA A 138 14.82 6.56 -4.97
C ALA A 138 14.58 5.25 -5.73
N GLU A 139 13.32 4.78 -5.82
CA GLU A 139 12.97 3.57 -6.57
C GLU A 139 13.15 3.75 -8.09
N LEU A 140 12.81 4.90 -8.65
CA LEU A 140 13.08 5.22 -10.05
C LEU A 140 14.58 5.10 -10.38
N LYS A 141 15.44 5.58 -9.48
CA LYS A 141 16.91 5.42 -9.63
C LYS A 141 17.35 3.97 -9.47
N TYR A 142 16.76 3.23 -8.52
CA TYR A 142 17.05 1.82 -8.31
C TYR A 142 16.73 1.00 -9.56
N HIS A 143 15.59 1.27 -10.21
CA HIS A 143 15.19 0.68 -11.49
C HIS A 143 15.93 1.25 -12.71
N ARG A 144 16.84 2.23 -12.51
CA ARG A 144 17.59 2.93 -13.58
C ARG A 144 16.70 3.62 -14.61
N LEU A 145 15.53 4.07 -14.18
CA LEU A 145 14.55 4.76 -15.03
C LEU A 145 14.84 6.26 -15.02
N SER A 146 15.00 6.85 -16.22
CA SER A 146 14.96 8.28 -16.42
C SER A 146 13.52 8.75 -16.60
N VAL A 147 13.17 9.92 -16.06
CA VAL A 147 11.77 10.37 -16.05
C VAL A 147 11.63 11.79 -16.59
N GLU A 148 10.65 11.98 -17.46
CA GLU A 148 10.19 13.29 -17.88
C GLU A 148 9.58 14.06 -16.69
N ARG A 149 9.62 15.39 -16.76
CA ARG A 149 8.96 16.25 -15.78
C ARG A 149 7.47 15.93 -15.69
N GLY A 150 6.98 15.66 -14.46
CA GLY A 150 5.58 15.33 -14.19
C GLY A 150 5.28 13.84 -14.04
N VAL A 151 6.17 12.94 -14.48
CA VAL A 151 5.99 11.47 -14.32
C VAL A 151 5.80 11.07 -12.88
N THR A 152 6.63 11.56 -11.95
CA THR A 152 6.50 11.26 -10.52
C THR A 152 5.14 11.71 -9.98
N ASP A 153 4.67 12.89 -10.36
CA ASP A 153 3.36 13.39 -9.96
C ASP A 153 2.23 12.53 -10.51
N LYS A 154 2.34 12.13 -11.78
CA LYS A 154 1.34 11.28 -12.45
C LYS A 154 1.27 9.89 -11.82
N LEU A 155 2.39 9.27 -11.50
CA LEU A 155 2.43 7.98 -10.80
C LEU A 155 1.76 8.06 -9.43
N LEU A 156 2.08 9.10 -8.64
CA LEU A 156 1.46 9.33 -7.34
C LEU A 156 -0.04 9.59 -7.44
N GLU A 157 -0.49 10.30 -8.49
CA GLU A 157 -1.89 10.55 -8.79
C GLU A 157 -2.64 9.26 -9.10
N LEU A 158 -2.15 8.49 -10.08
CA LEU A 158 -2.85 7.31 -10.59
C LEU A 158 -2.95 6.20 -9.55
N THR A 159 -1.99 6.12 -8.63
CA THR A 159 -1.96 5.11 -7.55
C THR A 159 -2.50 5.62 -6.22
N ALA A 160 -3.04 6.84 -6.16
CA ALA A 160 -3.54 7.44 -4.92
C ALA A 160 -4.69 6.63 -4.31
N GLY A 161 -4.70 6.53 -2.96
CA GLY A 161 -5.77 5.87 -2.21
C GLY A 161 -5.68 4.35 -2.11
N GLU A 162 -4.64 3.75 -2.66
CA GLU A 162 -4.33 2.34 -2.39
C GLU A 162 -3.90 2.16 -0.93
N GLU A 163 -4.26 1.04 -0.33
CA GLU A 163 -3.91 0.72 1.06
C GLU A 163 -2.39 0.65 1.24
N ASN A 164 -1.70 0.00 0.29
CA ASN A 164 -0.25 0.01 0.18
C ASN A 164 0.17 0.61 -1.17
N GLN A 165 0.18 1.95 -1.24
CA GLN A 165 0.55 2.68 -2.45
C GLN A 165 1.99 2.40 -2.88
N GLN A 166 2.90 2.11 -1.95
CA GLN A 166 4.29 1.76 -2.27
C GLN A 166 4.37 0.42 -3.01
N ALA A 167 3.64 -0.59 -2.54
CA ALA A 167 3.57 -1.88 -3.24
C ALA A 167 2.99 -1.72 -4.66
N ARG A 168 1.94 -0.91 -4.80
CA ARG A 168 1.34 -0.63 -6.11
C ARG A 168 2.33 0.07 -7.04
N LEU A 169 3.01 1.10 -6.56
CA LEU A 169 4.01 1.84 -7.33
C LEU A 169 5.14 0.93 -7.79
N GLU A 170 5.65 0.06 -6.93
CA GLU A 170 6.72 -0.87 -7.29
C GLU A 170 6.31 -1.83 -8.42
N LEU A 171 5.11 -2.40 -8.33
CA LEU A 171 4.57 -3.25 -9.41
C LEU A 171 4.42 -2.49 -10.73
N GLU A 172 4.04 -1.21 -10.66
CA GLU A 172 3.97 -0.37 -11.86
C GLU A 172 5.36 -0.03 -12.41
N LEU A 173 6.36 0.23 -11.54
CA LEU A 173 7.73 0.47 -11.96
C LEU A 173 8.35 -0.77 -12.59
N ASP A 174 8.17 -1.97 -12.02
CA ASP A 174 8.61 -3.23 -12.61
C ASP A 174 8.04 -3.41 -14.02
N LYS A 175 6.75 -3.14 -14.20
CA LYS A 175 6.07 -3.20 -15.49
C LYS A 175 6.60 -2.15 -16.48
N LEU A 176 6.74 -0.91 -16.03
CA LEU A 176 7.21 0.19 -16.88
C LEU A 176 8.67 0.01 -17.30
N ALA A 177 9.52 -0.56 -16.45
CA ALA A 177 10.91 -0.88 -16.77
C ALA A 177 11.05 -1.88 -17.91
N LEU A 178 10.03 -2.69 -18.18
CA LEU A 178 10.02 -3.59 -19.36
C LEU A 178 9.78 -2.85 -20.69
N LEU A 179 9.27 -1.61 -20.64
CA LEU A 179 8.97 -0.82 -21.82
C LEU A 179 10.15 0.03 -22.30
N GLY A 180 11.15 0.24 -21.44
CA GLY A 180 12.36 1.03 -21.72
C GLY A 180 12.83 1.82 -20.52
N ASP A 181 13.94 2.52 -20.69
CA ASP A 181 14.63 3.22 -19.60
C ASP A 181 14.15 4.67 -19.45
N GLU A 182 13.34 5.19 -20.37
CA GLU A 182 12.82 6.56 -20.33
C GLU A 182 11.30 6.56 -20.20
N LEU A 183 10.81 7.13 -19.11
CA LEU A 183 9.38 7.25 -18.82
C LEU A 183 8.86 8.65 -19.14
N THR A 184 7.84 8.70 -19.99
CA THR A 184 7.07 9.91 -20.27
C THR A 184 5.72 9.88 -19.57
N VAL A 185 5.12 11.05 -19.37
CA VAL A 185 3.76 11.15 -18.80
C VAL A 185 2.76 10.36 -19.65
N GLN A 186 2.92 10.39 -20.99
CA GLN A 186 2.05 9.66 -21.91
C GLN A 186 2.15 8.13 -21.74
N LEU A 187 3.37 7.59 -21.58
CA LEU A 187 3.56 6.16 -21.30
C LEU A 187 2.89 5.77 -19.97
N VAL A 188 3.07 6.57 -18.92
CA VAL A 188 2.43 6.31 -17.62
C VAL A 188 0.91 6.33 -17.75
N GLU A 189 0.31 7.30 -18.44
CA GLU A 189 -1.14 7.35 -18.66
C GLU A 189 -1.67 6.18 -19.49
N GLN A 190 -0.87 5.66 -20.41
CA GLN A 190 -1.26 4.53 -21.25
C GLN A 190 -1.21 3.19 -20.49
N TYR A 191 -0.20 2.98 -19.66
CA TYR A 191 0.08 1.68 -19.07
C TYR A 191 -0.26 1.54 -17.58
N VAL A 192 -0.40 2.64 -16.86
CA VAL A 192 -0.77 2.62 -15.43
C VAL A 192 -2.27 2.89 -15.28
N GLN A 193 -2.98 1.90 -14.79
CA GLN A 193 -4.41 2.04 -14.54
C GLN A 193 -4.64 2.91 -13.28
N PRO A 194 -5.54 3.90 -13.34
CA PRO A 194 -5.92 4.67 -12.16
C PRO A 194 -6.49 3.77 -11.06
N SER A 195 -6.19 4.08 -9.80
CA SER A 195 -6.82 3.39 -8.67
C SER A 195 -8.34 3.60 -8.67
N PRO A 196 -9.10 2.70 -8.04
CA PRO A 196 -10.55 2.87 -7.89
C PRO A 196 -10.93 4.22 -7.25
N GLN A 197 -10.12 4.71 -6.32
CA GLN A 197 -10.34 6.00 -5.67
C GLN A 197 -10.08 7.18 -6.62
N THR A 198 -9.04 7.09 -7.45
CA THR A 198 -8.75 8.09 -8.48
C THR A 198 -9.86 8.13 -9.52
N ASN A 199 -10.36 6.96 -9.95
CA ASN A 199 -11.51 6.87 -10.85
C ASN A 199 -12.78 7.49 -10.26
N ALA A 200 -13.10 7.20 -9.00
CA ALA A 200 -14.27 7.77 -8.33
C ALA A 200 -14.19 9.32 -8.25
N PHE A 201 -13.00 9.85 -7.96
CA PHE A 201 -12.78 11.30 -7.95
C PHE A 201 -12.94 11.91 -9.34
N ALA A 202 -12.35 11.32 -10.37
CA ALA A 202 -12.43 11.80 -11.75
C ALA A 202 -13.88 11.80 -12.28
N ILE A 203 -14.66 10.77 -11.93
CA ILE A 203 -16.09 10.69 -12.29
C ILE A 203 -16.90 11.76 -11.55
N LEU A 204 -16.64 11.95 -10.27
CA LEU A 204 -17.31 13.00 -9.48
C LEU A 204 -17.00 14.39 -10.04
N GLU A 205 -15.74 14.66 -10.36
CA GLU A 205 -15.30 15.92 -10.96
C GLU A 205 -16.00 16.17 -12.31
N ALA A 206 -16.00 15.17 -13.19
CA ALA A 206 -16.67 15.27 -14.49
C ALA A 206 -18.18 15.53 -14.34
N GLY A 207 -18.85 14.83 -13.42
CA GLY A 207 -20.26 15.06 -13.11
C GLY A 207 -20.53 16.47 -12.59
N LEU A 208 -19.73 16.94 -11.64
CA LEU A 208 -19.84 18.31 -11.10
C LEU A 208 -19.56 19.39 -12.15
N ALA A 209 -18.67 19.10 -13.12
CA ALA A 209 -18.41 19.98 -14.27
C ALA A 209 -19.54 19.94 -15.31
N GLY A 210 -20.39 18.92 -15.31
CA GLY A 210 -21.44 18.70 -16.31
C GLY A 210 -20.95 18.00 -17.58
N ASP A 211 -19.75 17.38 -17.53
CA ASP A 211 -19.17 16.61 -18.64
C ASP A 211 -19.72 15.17 -18.67
N GLN A 212 -20.93 15.04 -19.21
CA GLN A 212 -21.64 13.76 -19.25
C GLN A 212 -20.94 12.72 -20.15
N ALA A 213 -20.26 13.17 -21.21
CA ALA A 213 -19.52 12.29 -22.10
C ALA A 213 -18.37 11.61 -21.36
N LYS A 214 -17.60 12.38 -20.58
CA LYS A 214 -16.51 11.88 -19.75
C LYS A 214 -17.01 10.98 -18.64
N VAL A 215 -18.12 11.31 -17.98
CA VAL A 215 -18.78 10.44 -16.99
C VAL A 215 -19.12 9.08 -17.59
N ALA A 216 -19.78 9.06 -18.74
CA ALA A 216 -20.17 7.82 -19.42
C ALA A 216 -18.93 6.98 -19.79
N GLN A 217 -17.91 7.60 -20.39
CA GLN A 217 -16.68 6.92 -20.77
C GLN A 217 -15.96 6.27 -19.57
N LEU A 218 -15.86 7.00 -18.45
CA LEU A 218 -15.20 6.50 -17.24
C LEU A 218 -15.99 5.37 -16.60
N LEU A 219 -17.33 5.45 -16.53
CA LEU A 219 -18.18 4.39 -16.04
C LEU A 219 -18.09 3.13 -16.90
N ASP A 220 -18.11 3.27 -18.24
CA ASP A 220 -17.97 2.12 -19.15
C ASP A 220 -16.65 1.38 -18.92
N ARG A 221 -15.55 2.09 -18.69
CA ARG A 221 -14.25 1.49 -18.37
C ARG A 221 -14.30 0.68 -17.08
N LEU A 222 -14.94 1.20 -16.02
CA LEU A 222 -15.07 0.50 -14.74
C LEU A 222 -15.93 -0.76 -14.88
N ILE A 223 -17.04 -0.69 -15.61
CA ILE A 223 -17.90 -1.82 -15.88
C ILE A 223 -17.15 -2.90 -16.65
N MET A 224 -16.42 -2.52 -17.71
CA MET A 224 -15.58 -3.46 -18.50
C MET A 224 -14.44 -4.06 -17.68
N ALA A 225 -13.91 -3.34 -16.69
CA ALA A 225 -12.89 -3.84 -15.77
C ALA A 225 -13.45 -4.80 -14.70
N GLY A 226 -14.77 -4.98 -14.63
CA GLY A 226 -15.42 -5.85 -13.65
C GLY A 226 -15.43 -5.29 -12.22
N GLU A 227 -15.37 -3.96 -12.07
CA GLU A 227 -15.42 -3.32 -10.76
C GLU A 227 -16.76 -3.56 -10.05
N ASP A 228 -16.71 -3.74 -8.72
CA ASP A 228 -17.90 -3.90 -7.91
C ASP A 228 -18.65 -2.59 -7.73
N SER A 229 -19.92 -2.56 -8.10
CA SER A 229 -20.74 -1.34 -8.08
C SER A 229 -21.00 -0.80 -6.67
N ASN A 230 -21.11 -1.67 -5.65
CA ASN A 230 -21.33 -1.25 -4.26
C ASN A 230 -20.06 -0.63 -3.68
N ARG A 231 -18.91 -1.27 -3.94
CA ARG A 231 -17.60 -0.72 -3.58
C ARG A 231 -17.38 0.64 -4.23
N PHE A 232 -17.68 0.76 -5.52
CA PHE A 232 -17.55 2.01 -6.25
C PHE A 232 -18.48 3.10 -5.70
N LEU A 233 -19.73 2.79 -5.39
CA LEU A 233 -20.66 3.74 -4.75
C LEU A 233 -20.11 4.26 -3.42
N GLY A 234 -19.57 3.37 -2.58
CA GLY A 234 -18.93 3.75 -1.31
C GLY A 234 -17.76 4.71 -1.51
N LEU A 235 -16.91 4.44 -2.51
CA LEU A 235 -15.80 5.32 -2.87
C LEU A 235 -16.29 6.69 -3.37
N LEU A 236 -17.30 6.71 -4.25
CA LEU A 236 -17.88 7.93 -4.79
C LEU A 236 -18.49 8.80 -3.68
N ALA A 237 -19.23 8.17 -2.76
CA ALA A 237 -19.79 8.86 -1.60
C ALA A 237 -18.71 9.43 -0.67
N SER A 238 -17.66 8.66 -0.41
CA SER A 238 -16.51 9.09 0.38
C SER A 238 -15.81 10.30 -0.26
N GLN A 239 -15.60 10.30 -1.58
CA GLN A 239 -15.01 11.42 -2.31
C GLN A 239 -15.93 12.66 -2.28
N ALA A 240 -17.23 12.49 -2.45
CA ALA A 240 -18.20 13.58 -2.38
C ALA A 240 -18.21 14.25 -0.99
N LEU A 241 -18.17 13.44 0.08
CA LEU A 241 -18.10 13.95 1.45
C LEU A 241 -16.77 14.66 1.75
N ALA A 242 -15.66 14.10 1.25
CA ALA A 242 -14.35 14.73 1.39
C ALA A 242 -14.29 16.09 0.67
N LEU A 243 -14.86 16.17 -0.54
CA LEU A 243 -14.98 17.41 -1.31
C LEU A 243 -15.84 18.44 -0.56
N ALA A 244 -16.98 18.02 0.01
CA ALA A 244 -17.82 18.88 0.85
C ALA A 244 -17.05 19.40 2.08
N GLY A 245 -16.22 18.55 2.70
CA GLY A 245 -15.34 18.94 3.80
C GLY A 245 -14.34 20.03 3.40
N VAL A 246 -13.72 19.94 2.21
CA VAL A 246 -12.82 21.00 1.70
C VAL A 246 -13.56 22.34 1.59
N LEU A 247 -14.75 22.34 0.99
CA LEU A 247 -15.55 23.56 0.79
C LEU A 247 -16.03 24.18 2.11
N THR A 248 -16.18 23.38 3.15
CA THR A 248 -16.59 23.85 4.49
C THR A 248 -15.39 24.12 5.43
N GLY A 249 -14.15 23.96 4.96
CA GLY A 249 -12.96 24.16 5.76
C GLY A 249 -12.65 23.04 6.78
N ALA A 250 -13.31 21.88 6.66
CA ALA A 250 -13.03 20.74 7.51
C ALA A 250 -11.70 20.06 7.16
N LYS A 251 -11.08 19.40 8.15
CA LYS A 251 -9.89 18.57 7.90
C LYS A 251 -10.30 17.28 7.17
N VAL A 252 -9.88 17.13 5.93
CA VAL A 252 -10.20 15.98 5.08
C VAL A 252 -8.95 15.25 4.65
N LYS A 253 -9.10 13.95 4.36
CA LYS A 253 -8.03 13.11 3.83
C LYS A 253 -8.13 13.06 2.29
N LEU A 254 -7.70 14.12 1.62
CA LEU A 254 -7.50 14.13 0.18
C LEU A 254 -6.01 14.23 -0.14
N SER A 255 -5.59 13.65 -1.27
CA SER A 255 -4.24 13.83 -1.77
C SER A 255 -4.02 15.29 -2.18
N PRO A 256 -2.76 15.79 -2.19
CA PRO A 256 -2.46 17.15 -2.68
C PRO A 256 -2.96 17.38 -4.11
N TYR A 257 -2.92 16.36 -4.95
CA TYR A 257 -3.48 16.41 -6.30
C TYR A 257 -5.00 16.65 -6.26
N GLN A 258 -5.76 15.85 -5.53
CA GLN A 258 -7.21 16.00 -5.39
C GLN A 258 -7.59 17.35 -4.79
N LEU A 259 -6.83 17.85 -3.81
CA LEU A 259 -7.04 19.18 -3.26
C LEU A 259 -6.84 20.28 -4.31
N ASN A 260 -5.81 20.17 -5.14
CA ASN A 260 -5.55 21.12 -6.22
C ASN A 260 -6.66 21.10 -7.28
N GLN A 261 -7.08 19.91 -7.72
CA GLN A 261 -8.21 19.75 -8.65
C GLN A 261 -9.52 20.33 -8.08
N THR A 262 -9.75 20.09 -6.80
CA THR A 262 -10.93 20.68 -6.10
C THR A 262 -10.91 22.20 -6.16
N ARG A 263 -9.75 22.82 -5.92
CA ARG A 263 -9.60 24.28 -5.99
C ARG A 263 -9.84 24.81 -7.41
N GLN A 264 -9.23 24.17 -8.40
CA GLN A 264 -9.45 24.53 -9.81
C GLN A 264 -10.92 24.38 -10.23
N LEU A 265 -11.60 23.34 -9.74
CA LEU A 265 -13.02 23.15 -9.99
C LEU A 265 -13.85 24.26 -9.33
N ALA A 266 -13.52 24.65 -8.10
CA ALA A 266 -14.17 25.73 -7.38
C ALA A 266 -13.95 27.10 -8.06
N GLU A 267 -12.74 27.38 -8.53
CA GLU A 267 -12.41 28.58 -9.31
C GLU A 267 -13.22 28.65 -10.62
N ARG A 268 -13.35 27.51 -11.32
CA ARG A 268 -14.06 27.42 -12.61
C ARG A 268 -15.59 27.55 -12.47
N LEU A 269 -16.18 26.91 -11.46
CA LEU A 269 -17.64 26.86 -11.28
C LEU A 269 -18.17 27.93 -10.32
N GLY A 270 -17.31 28.46 -9.46
CA GLY A 270 -17.66 29.27 -8.30
C GLY A 270 -18.14 28.44 -7.11
N ASP A 271 -17.72 28.82 -5.90
CA ASP A 271 -17.96 28.06 -4.66
C ASP A 271 -19.46 27.78 -4.40
N ARG A 272 -20.33 28.74 -4.66
CA ARG A 272 -21.79 28.57 -4.46
C ARG A 272 -22.39 27.55 -5.41
N GLN A 273 -21.97 27.55 -6.68
CA GLN A 273 -22.48 26.61 -7.68
C GLN A 273 -21.94 25.19 -7.42
N LEU A 274 -20.66 25.07 -7.09
CA LEU A 274 -20.04 23.80 -6.73
C LEU A 274 -20.71 23.22 -5.49
N SER A 275 -20.89 23.98 -4.41
CA SER A 275 -21.57 23.53 -3.19
C SER A 275 -23.00 23.08 -3.45
N ARG A 276 -23.75 23.80 -4.29
CA ARG A 276 -25.14 23.43 -4.66
C ARG A 276 -25.19 22.12 -5.44
N ARG A 277 -24.29 21.94 -6.43
CA ARG A 277 -24.21 20.69 -7.22
C ARG A 277 -23.79 19.54 -6.33
N LEU A 278 -22.77 19.73 -5.51
CA LEU A 278 -22.28 18.71 -4.59
C LEU A 278 -23.34 18.27 -3.56
N GLY A 279 -24.12 19.23 -3.01
CA GLY A 279 -25.26 18.91 -2.13
C GLY A 279 -26.27 17.99 -2.80
N LYS A 280 -26.62 18.25 -4.08
CA LYS A 280 -27.48 17.37 -4.86
C LYS A 280 -26.87 15.99 -5.09
N VAL A 281 -25.56 15.93 -5.35
CA VAL A 281 -24.84 14.64 -5.51
C VAL A 281 -24.95 13.84 -4.23
N VAL A 282 -24.60 14.40 -3.07
CA VAL A 282 -24.65 13.71 -1.77
C VAL A 282 -26.06 13.20 -1.47
N GLU A 283 -27.09 14.01 -1.69
CA GLU A 283 -28.50 13.60 -1.52
C GLU A 283 -28.85 12.41 -2.42
N LYS A 284 -28.50 12.48 -3.70
CA LYS A 284 -28.78 11.41 -4.67
C LYS A 284 -28.01 10.14 -4.37
N LEU A 285 -26.75 10.24 -3.93
CA LEU A 285 -25.96 9.07 -3.52
C LEU A 285 -26.56 8.38 -2.29
N ALA A 286 -27.08 9.16 -1.32
CA ALA A 286 -27.75 8.59 -0.15
C ALA A 286 -29.05 7.84 -0.54
N GLN A 287 -29.85 8.41 -1.47
CA GLN A 287 -31.03 7.75 -2.00
C GLN A 287 -30.68 6.47 -2.79
N LEU A 288 -29.56 6.51 -3.53
CA LEU A 288 -29.08 5.40 -4.33
C LEU A 288 -28.61 4.23 -3.46
N ASP A 289 -27.90 4.49 -2.37
CA ASP A 289 -27.47 3.45 -1.40
C ASP A 289 -28.66 2.63 -0.88
N GLY A 290 -29.75 3.31 -0.55
CA GLY A 290 -31.00 2.65 -0.13
C GLY A 290 -31.62 1.77 -1.22
N LYS A 291 -31.57 2.19 -2.48
CA LYS A 291 -32.11 1.43 -3.62
C LYS A 291 -31.24 0.22 -3.95
N MET A 292 -29.90 0.42 -3.99
CA MET A 292 -28.96 -0.66 -4.34
C MET A 292 -28.98 -1.82 -3.36
N LYS A 293 -29.24 -1.56 -2.08
CA LYS A 293 -29.42 -2.62 -1.06
C LYS A 293 -30.66 -3.50 -1.27
N GLN A 294 -31.59 -3.07 -2.13
CA GLN A 294 -32.83 -3.77 -2.43
C GLN A 294 -32.90 -4.32 -3.87
N SER A 295 -31.90 -4.02 -4.72
CA SER A 295 -31.90 -4.31 -6.15
C SER A 295 -30.89 -5.40 -6.52
N ALA A 296 -31.08 -6.01 -7.71
CA ALA A 296 -30.11 -6.94 -8.27
C ALA A 296 -28.78 -6.20 -8.64
N PRO A 297 -27.62 -6.89 -8.54
CA PRO A 297 -26.31 -6.29 -8.82
C PRO A 297 -26.20 -5.64 -10.22
N ASP A 298 -26.85 -6.22 -11.22
CA ASP A 298 -26.80 -5.74 -12.62
C ASP A 298 -27.49 -4.39 -12.82
N GLU A 299 -28.46 -4.05 -11.99
CA GLU A 299 -29.17 -2.77 -12.04
C GLU A 299 -28.38 -1.64 -11.39
N ALA A 300 -27.44 -1.95 -10.52
CA ALA A 300 -26.70 -0.98 -9.73
C ALA A 300 -25.94 0.03 -10.60
N TRP A 301 -25.28 -0.41 -11.66
CA TRP A 301 -24.57 0.46 -12.59
C TRP A 301 -25.50 1.38 -13.37
N LEU A 302 -26.72 0.92 -13.72
CA LEU A 302 -27.74 1.76 -14.36
C LEU A 302 -28.19 2.90 -13.43
N TYR A 303 -28.40 2.59 -12.14
CA TYR A 303 -28.75 3.59 -11.14
C TYR A 303 -27.63 4.61 -10.91
N ILE A 304 -26.36 4.16 -10.81
CA ILE A 304 -25.21 5.04 -10.69
C ILE A 304 -25.12 5.98 -11.90
N ARG A 305 -25.20 5.42 -13.11
CA ARG A 305 -25.18 6.20 -14.36
C ARG A 305 -26.29 7.25 -14.39
N SER A 306 -27.55 6.84 -14.15
CA SER A 306 -28.69 7.76 -14.12
C SER A 306 -28.53 8.86 -13.07
N THR A 307 -27.98 8.55 -11.92
CA THR A 307 -27.74 9.52 -10.84
C THR A 307 -26.73 10.59 -11.24
N LEU A 308 -25.61 10.16 -11.84
CA LEU A 308 -24.53 11.06 -12.26
C LEU A 308 -24.87 11.87 -13.53
N SER A 309 -25.68 11.32 -14.43
CA SER A 309 -26.14 12.01 -15.65
C SER A 309 -27.13 13.16 -15.36
N ASN A 310 -27.67 13.22 -14.15
CA ASN A 310 -28.66 14.24 -13.75
C ASN A 310 -28.11 15.25 -12.73
N ILE A 311 -26.79 15.38 -12.60
CA ILE A 311 -26.10 16.38 -11.78
C ILE A 311 -25.94 17.68 -12.56
#